data_e30b5bdfac75d48ff428d7de67f3d87a
#
_entry.id   e30b5bdfac75d48ff428d7de67f3d87a
#
_cell.length_a   1.000
_cell.length_b   1.000
_cell.length_c   1.000
_cell.angle_alpha   90.00
_cell.angle_beta   90.00
_cell.angle_gamma   90.00
#
_symmetry.space_group_name_H-M   'P 1'
#
loop_
_entity.id
_entity.type
_entity.pdbx_description
1 polymer ?
#
loop_
_entity_poly.entity_id
_entity_poly.type
_entity_poly.pdbx_seq_one_letter_code
_entity_poly.pdbx_strand_id
1 'polypeptide(L)'
;MRPKRLKFYAITHDILGDVFWDVFRRGLMDAAERYDVDVEHLRPGKFSPEIQAGLIEGAMHAQPDGIISTIPRVDAVDAPLRAVIQRGIPVIAINARDPRPQGERIPYLFYIGGDDTNAGRLAGNYLIGKLSPKSGMCVDHYLHDHICHSDRYQGFEQAFGTKGLRSDRLRVPGGDAEACARAVAEYLTENAGVDAVLTLGPPGAQAVIDARKLVPHERQWAHMTFDIAQPQIDGIRSGDIVATIDSQQYLQGYLSVQQMWLHVAQGFTMADDIYTGPAIVDASNIDAAEDGVRRGIR
;
A
#
# COMPACT_ATOMS: atom_id res chain seq x y z
N MET A 1 8.95 -41.45 4.12
CA MET A 1 8.24 -40.50 3.27
C MET A 1 8.58 -39.08 3.75
N ARG A 2 9.01 -38.18 2.87
CA ARG A 2 9.09 -36.76 3.26
C ARG A 2 7.66 -36.30 3.57
N PRO A 3 7.43 -35.53 4.66
CA PRO A 3 6.13 -34.94 4.90
C PRO A 3 5.73 -34.09 3.69
N LYS A 4 4.43 -34.07 3.34
CA LYS A 4 3.91 -33.23 2.27
C LYS A 4 4.25 -31.76 2.59
N ARG A 5 4.89 -31.05 1.65
CA ARG A 5 5.14 -29.62 1.83
C ARG A 5 3.80 -28.88 1.94
N LEU A 6 3.72 -27.94 2.86
CA LEU A 6 2.56 -27.07 2.98
C LEU A 6 2.47 -26.18 1.74
N LYS A 7 1.26 -25.95 1.25
CA LYS A 7 0.99 -25.11 0.09
C LYS A 7 0.14 -23.91 0.47
N PHE A 8 0.64 -22.71 0.18
CA PHE A 8 -0.07 -21.45 0.41
C PHE A 8 -0.31 -20.71 -0.92
N TYR A 9 -1.44 -20.04 -1.03
CA TYR A 9 -1.70 -19.07 -2.10
C TYR A 9 -1.65 -17.66 -1.54
N ALA A 10 -0.86 -16.79 -2.17
CA ALA A 10 -0.90 -15.36 -1.96
C ALA A 10 -1.69 -14.72 -3.11
N ILE A 11 -2.79 -14.03 -2.82
CA ILE A 11 -3.70 -13.48 -3.81
C ILE A 11 -3.81 -11.98 -3.58
N THR A 12 -3.29 -11.20 -4.53
CA THR A 12 -3.19 -9.75 -4.41
C THR A 12 -4.02 -9.03 -5.48
N HIS A 13 -4.24 -7.74 -5.32
CA HIS A 13 -4.98 -6.89 -6.24
C HIS A 13 -4.08 -6.11 -7.20
N ASP A 14 -2.86 -6.54 -7.36
CA ASP A 14 -1.80 -5.80 -8.04
C ASP A 14 -1.98 -5.64 -9.55
N ILE A 15 -1.22 -4.67 -10.09
CA ILE A 15 -1.08 -4.42 -11.52
C ILE A 15 0.31 -4.93 -11.94
N LEU A 16 0.41 -5.55 -13.12
CA LEU A 16 1.70 -5.99 -13.65
C LEU A 16 2.65 -4.80 -13.84
N GLY A 17 3.88 -4.94 -13.34
CA GLY A 17 4.91 -3.92 -13.41
C GLY A 17 4.91 -2.94 -12.22
N ASP A 18 4.04 -3.10 -11.25
CA ASP A 18 4.10 -2.34 -10.00
C ASP A 18 5.21 -2.91 -9.09
N VAL A 19 6.25 -2.11 -8.91
CA VAL A 19 7.46 -2.45 -8.14
C VAL A 19 7.15 -2.82 -6.69
N PHE A 20 6.10 -2.25 -6.09
CA PHE A 20 5.65 -2.60 -4.74
C PHE A 20 5.44 -4.12 -4.61
N TRP A 21 4.72 -4.69 -5.57
CA TRP A 21 4.36 -6.12 -5.54
C TRP A 21 5.51 -7.04 -5.92
N ASP A 22 6.50 -6.56 -6.65
CA ASP A 22 7.72 -7.33 -6.92
C ASP A 22 8.58 -7.48 -5.67
N VAL A 23 8.69 -6.42 -4.86
CA VAL A 23 9.38 -6.44 -3.55
C VAL A 23 8.59 -7.30 -2.53
N PHE A 24 7.26 -7.18 -2.51
CA PHE A 24 6.39 -8.05 -1.72
C PHE A 24 6.60 -9.53 -2.09
N ARG A 25 6.57 -9.84 -3.40
CA ARG A 25 6.82 -11.20 -3.90
C ARG A 25 8.19 -11.72 -3.50
N ARG A 26 9.21 -10.87 -3.50
CA ARG A 26 10.54 -11.24 -3.01
C ARG A 26 10.47 -11.73 -1.55
N GLY A 27 9.80 -10.99 -0.68
CA GLY A 27 9.58 -11.42 0.71
C GLY A 27 8.84 -12.74 0.82
N LEU A 28 7.79 -12.97 0.00
CA LEU A 28 7.07 -14.25 -0.05
C LEU A 28 8.02 -15.41 -0.37
N MET A 29 8.86 -15.27 -1.42
CA MET A 29 9.73 -16.34 -1.90
C MET A 29 10.87 -16.64 -0.92
N ASP A 30 11.47 -15.61 -0.35
CA ASP A 30 12.54 -15.77 0.66
C ASP A 30 12.01 -16.50 1.91
N ALA A 31 10.77 -16.21 2.33
CA ALA A 31 10.13 -16.94 3.44
C ALA A 31 9.72 -18.36 3.02
N ALA A 32 9.22 -18.56 1.81
CA ALA A 32 8.87 -19.89 1.29
C ALA A 32 10.09 -20.82 1.30
N GLU A 33 11.23 -20.34 0.84
CA GLU A 33 12.50 -21.07 0.91
C GLU A 33 12.91 -21.35 2.36
N ARG A 34 12.83 -20.34 3.24
CA ARG A 34 13.24 -20.46 4.65
C ARG A 34 12.44 -21.49 5.44
N TYR A 35 11.15 -21.60 5.18
CA TYR A 35 10.22 -22.48 5.90
C TYR A 35 9.90 -23.78 5.15
N ASP A 36 10.54 -24.02 4.01
CA ASP A 36 10.33 -25.20 3.15
C ASP A 36 8.85 -25.45 2.81
N VAL A 37 8.17 -24.38 2.32
CA VAL A 37 6.78 -24.39 1.91
C VAL A 37 6.65 -24.00 0.44
N ASP A 38 5.55 -24.43 -0.21
CA ASP A 38 5.22 -24.03 -1.57
C ASP A 38 4.30 -22.80 -1.51
N VAL A 39 4.72 -21.70 -2.13
CA VAL A 39 3.90 -20.48 -2.22
C VAL A 39 3.66 -20.13 -3.69
N GLU A 40 2.41 -19.94 -4.05
CA GLU A 40 2.00 -19.48 -5.37
C GLU A 40 1.38 -18.08 -5.26
N HIS A 41 1.94 -17.10 -5.98
CA HIS A 41 1.45 -15.73 -6.00
C HIS A 41 0.51 -15.55 -7.21
N LEU A 42 -0.78 -15.44 -6.96
CA LEU A 42 -1.83 -15.22 -7.95
C LEU A 42 -2.16 -13.73 -8.06
N ARG A 43 -2.12 -13.23 -9.29
CA ARG A 43 -2.22 -11.79 -9.60
C ARG A 43 -3.25 -11.59 -10.71
N PRO A 44 -4.18 -10.61 -10.58
CA PRO A 44 -5.17 -10.34 -11.63
C PRO A 44 -4.57 -9.68 -12.88
N GLY A 45 -3.34 -9.14 -12.78
CA GLY A 45 -2.65 -8.45 -13.87
C GLY A 45 -3.11 -7.03 -14.15
N LYS A 46 -4.29 -6.66 -13.66
CA LYS A 46 -4.85 -5.30 -13.61
C LYS A 46 -5.68 -5.16 -12.34
N PHE A 47 -5.90 -3.94 -11.87
CA PHE A 47 -6.79 -3.74 -10.73
C PHE A 47 -8.22 -4.20 -11.09
N SER A 48 -8.60 -5.37 -10.61
CA SER A 48 -9.93 -5.96 -10.76
C SER A 48 -10.26 -6.86 -9.57
N PRO A 49 -11.01 -6.34 -8.60
CA PRO A 49 -11.48 -7.12 -7.46
C PRO A 49 -12.34 -8.33 -7.86
N GLU A 50 -13.02 -8.26 -9.00
CA GLU A 50 -13.83 -9.35 -9.53
C GLU A 50 -12.95 -10.52 -10.05
N ILE A 51 -11.84 -10.20 -10.73
CA ILE A 51 -10.85 -11.24 -11.11
C ILE A 51 -10.20 -11.82 -9.86
N GLN A 52 -9.88 -10.99 -8.88
CA GLN A 52 -9.32 -11.45 -7.61
C GLN A 52 -10.28 -12.43 -6.90
N ALA A 53 -11.57 -12.13 -6.86
CA ALA A 53 -12.60 -13.02 -6.31
C ALA A 53 -12.56 -14.40 -7.00
N GLY A 54 -12.49 -14.44 -8.33
CA GLY A 54 -12.35 -15.69 -9.09
C GLY A 54 -11.05 -16.44 -8.79
N LEU A 55 -9.93 -15.73 -8.56
CA LEU A 55 -8.68 -16.35 -8.14
C LEU A 55 -8.78 -16.98 -6.74
N ILE A 56 -9.48 -16.33 -5.80
CA ILE A 56 -9.75 -16.88 -4.45
C ILE A 56 -10.58 -18.16 -4.56
N GLU A 57 -11.63 -18.17 -5.36
CA GLU A 57 -12.46 -19.34 -5.58
C GLU A 57 -11.66 -20.50 -6.24
N GLY A 58 -10.85 -20.19 -7.25
CA GLY A 58 -9.96 -21.15 -7.89
C GLY A 58 -8.96 -21.76 -6.92
N ALA A 59 -8.31 -20.93 -6.09
CA ALA A 59 -7.37 -21.38 -5.07
C ALA A 59 -8.06 -22.25 -4.01
N MET A 60 -9.27 -21.92 -3.59
CA MET A 60 -10.08 -22.73 -2.64
C MET A 60 -10.30 -24.14 -3.15
N HIS A 61 -10.55 -24.33 -4.45
CA HIS A 61 -10.76 -25.65 -5.04
C HIS A 61 -9.48 -26.50 -5.08
N ALA A 62 -8.31 -25.88 -5.07
CA ALA A 62 -7.02 -26.58 -4.97
C ALA A 62 -6.70 -27.07 -3.55
N GLN A 63 -7.56 -26.80 -2.57
CA GLN A 63 -7.43 -27.20 -1.15
C GLN A 63 -6.03 -26.89 -0.56
N PRO A 64 -5.61 -25.60 -0.54
CA PRO A 64 -4.35 -25.23 0.07
C PRO A 64 -4.39 -25.33 1.59
N ASP A 65 -3.22 -25.34 2.19
CA ASP A 65 -3.07 -25.31 3.64
C ASP A 65 -3.28 -23.89 4.23
N GLY A 66 -3.31 -22.83 3.39
CA GLY A 66 -3.62 -21.47 3.78
C GLY A 66 -3.72 -20.49 2.61
N ILE A 67 -4.45 -19.40 2.82
CA ILE A 67 -4.58 -18.29 1.85
C ILE A 67 -4.14 -16.98 2.51
N ILE A 68 -3.32 -16.22 1.79
CA ILE A 68 -2.87 -14.87 2.12
C ILE A 68 -3.54 -13.96 1.10
N SER A 69 -4.39 -13.00 1.52
CA SER A 69 -5.16 -12.19 0.56
C SER A 69 -5.23 -10.73 0.93
N THR A 70 -5.17 -9.85 -0.08
CA THR A 70 -5.57 -8.45 0.07
C THR A 70 -7.10 -8.32 0.02
N ILE A 71 -7.64 -7.26 0.64
CA ILE A 71 -9.08 -6.95 0.66
C ILE A 71 -9.28 -5.51 0.17
N PRO A 72 -9.01 -5.21 -1.11
CA PRO A 72 -9.05 -3.83 -1.63
C PRO A 72 -10.48 -3.28 -1.76
N ARG A 73 -11.46 -4.18 -1.96
CA ARG A 73 -12.89 -3.92 -1.99
C ARG A 73 -13.64 -5.07 -1.34
N VAL A 74 -14.28 -4.78 -0.23
CA VAL A 74 -14.96 -5.80 0.59
C VAL A 74 -16.09 -6.48 -0.17
N ASP A 75 -16.92 -5.70 -0.87
CA ASP A 75 -18.09 -6.20 -1.61
C ASP A 75 -17.75 -7.28 -2.65
N ALA A 76 -16.56 -7.22 -3.23
CA ALA A 76 -16.11 -8.20 -4.24
C ALA A 76 -15.57 -9.50 -3.63
N VAL A 77 -14.83 -9.42 -2.50
CA VAL A 77 -14.07 -10.57 -1.98
C VAL A 77 -14.64 -11.17 -0.68
N ASP A 78 -15.67 -10.55 -0.07
CA ASP A 78 -16.27 -11.02 1.19
C ASP A 78 -16.80 -12.45 1.06
N ALA A 79 -17.66 -12.70 0.10
CA ALA A 79 -18.27 -14.02 -0.08
C ALA A 79 -17.25 -15.12 -0.38
N PRO A 80 -16.30 -14.95 -1.34
CA PRO A 80 -15.25 -15.93 -1.59
C PRO A 80 -14.37 -16.22 -0.38
N LEU A 81 -13.92 -15.20 0.35
CA LEU A 81 -13.05 -15.40 1.53
C LEU A 81 -13.80 -16.08 2.68
N ARG A 82 -15.07 -15.74 2.91
CA ARG A 82 -15.90 -16.47 3.89
C ARG A 82 -16.09 -17.92 3.51
N ALA A 83 -16.30 -18.23 2.22
CA ALA A 83 -16.40 -19.62 1.74
C ALA A 83 -15.11 -20.41 1.96
N VAL A 84 -13.93 -19.78 1.76
CA VAL A 84 -12.61 -20.35 2.09
C VAL A 84 -12.53 -20.72 3.57
N ILE A 85 -12.86 -19.75 4.45
CA ILE A 85 -12.76 -19.91 5.90
C ILE A 85 -13.76 -20.98 6.42
N GLN A 86 -14.97 -21.02 5.86
CA GLN A 86 -15.98 -22.05 6.19
C GLN A 86 -15.54 -23.47 5.83
N ARG A 87 -14.60 -23.61 4.88
CA ARG A 87 -13.97 -24.91 4.55
C ARG A 87 -12.80 -25.26 5.47
N GLY A 88 -12.52 -24.45 6.47
CA GLY A 88 -11.42 -24.65 7.42
C GLY A 88 -10.06 -24.23 6.90
N ILE A 89 -9.98 -23.50 5.78
CA ILE A 89 -8.72 -22.98 5.23
C ILE A 89 -8.43 -21.64 5.92
N PRO A 90 -7.32 -21.50 6.66
CA PRO A 90 -6.97 -20.26 7.33
C PRO A 90 -6.66 -19.15 6.32
N VAL A 91 -7.07 -17.91 6.66
CA VAL A 91 -6.81 -16.72 5.87
C VAL A 91 -6.07 -15.69 6.69
N ILE A 92 -4.99 -15.12 6.15
CA ILE A 92 -4.33 -13.92 6.66
C ILE A 92 -4.63 -12.78 5.68
N ALA A 93 -5.12 -11.65 6.19
CA ALA A 93 -5.29 -10.43 5.41
C ALA A 93 -3.97 -9.66 5.33
N ILE A 94 -3.65 -9.12 4.15
CA ILE A 94 -2.42 -8.35 3.93
C ILE A 94 -2.68 -7.06 3.17
N ASN A 95 -1.85 -6.05 3.38
CA ASN A 95 -1.81 -4.76 2.69
C ASN A 95 -3.11 -3.95 2.76
N ALA A 96 -4.21 -4.48 2.25
CA ALA A 96 -5.54 -3.90 2.32
C ALA A 96 -6.44 -4.80 3.19
N ARG A 97 -7.06 -4.24 4.23
CA ARG A 97 -7.89 -4.98 5.19
C ARG A 97 -9.38 -4.63 5.09
N ASP A 98 -10.21 -5.46 5.66
CA ASP A 98 -11.63 -5.17 5.85
C ASP A 98 -11.81 -4.11 6.96
N PRO A 99 -12.33 -2.91 6.65
CA PRO A 99 -12.46 -1.81 7.61
C PRO A 99 -13.67 -1.97 8.55
N ARG A 100 -14.54 -2.98 8.31
CA ARG A 100 -15.73 -3.19 9.12
C ARG A 100 -15.37 -3.57 10.56
N PRO A 101 -16.27 -3.31 11.53
CA PRO A 101 -16.11 -3.76 12.91
C PRO A 101 -15.88 -5.28 13.01
N GLN A 102 -15.18 -5.72 14.05
CA GLN A 102 -14.78 -7.12 14.23
C GLN A 102 -15.93 -8.14 14.06
N GLY A 103 -17.13 -7.83 14.47
CA GLY A 103 -18.31 -8.72 14.35
C GLY A 103 -18.86 -8.86 12.92
N GLU A 104 -18.51 -7.94 12.02
CA GLU A 104 -19.03 -7.87 10.66
C GLU A 104 -17.97 -8.22 9.62
N ARG A 105 -16.69 -7.97 9.94
CA ARG A 105 -15.58 -8.19 9.02
C ARG A 105 -15.42 -9.66 8.64
N ILE A 106 -14.74 -9.91 7.53
CA ILE A 106 -14.29 -11.25 7.13
C ILE A 106 -13.48 -11.84 8.30
N PRO A 107 -13.79 -13.07 8.78
CA PRO A 107 -13.12 -13.62 9.96
C PRO A 107 -11.75 -14.23 9.65
N TYR A 108 -10.87 -13.45 8.99
CA TYR A 108 -9.47 -13.83 8.82
C TYR A 108 -8.74 -13.85 10.17
N LEU A 109 -7.60 -14.53 10.25
CA LEU A 109 -6.84 -14.69 11.50
C LEU A 109 -6.39 -13.34 12.07
N PHE A 110 -5.70 -12.55 11.28
CA PHE A 110 -5.22 -11.19 11.57
C PHE A 110 -4.76 -10.53 10.28
N TYR A 111 -4.41 -9.25 10.37
CA TYR A 111 -3.90 -8.44 9.27
C TYR A 111 -2.39 -8.22 9.37
N ILE A 112 -1.69 -8.20 8.24
CA ILE A 112 -0.29 -7.76 8.13
C ILE A 112 -0.19 -6.65 7.08
N GLY A 113 0.20 -5.45 7.47
CA GLY A 113 0.29 -4.32 6.53
C GLY A 113 0.53 -2.99 7.20
N GLY A 114 0.29 -1.90 6.50
CA GLY A 114 0.38 -0.55 7.03
C GLY A 114 -0.84 -0.18 7.90
N ASP A 115 -0.65 0.71 8.86
CA ASP A 115 -1.75 1.49 9.43
C ASP A 115 -1.95 2.74 8.56
N ASP A 116 -2.76 2.60 7.51
CA ASP A 116 -2.89 3.63 6.46
C ASP A 116 -3.48 4.95 6.99
N THR A 117 -4.41 4.91 7.93
CA THR A 117 -4.95 6.13 8.57
C THR A 117 -3.84 6.83 9.39
N ASN A 118 -3.09 6.07 10.19
CA ASN A 118 -1.97 6.62 10.93
C ASN A 118 -0.86 7.13 10.00
N ALA A 119 -0.61 6.44 8.89
CA ALA A 119 0.36 6.84 7.88
C ALA A 119 0.01 8.18 7.22
N GLY A 120 -1.26 8.35 6.81
CA GLY A 120 -1.75 9.64 6.31
C GLY A 120 -1.65 10.76 7.33
N ARG A 121 -2.00 10.48 8.59
CA ARG A 121 -1.89 11.44 9.69
C ARG A 121 -0.43 11.82 9.98
N LEU A 122 0.48 10.85 9.93
CA LEU A 122 1.92 11.06 10.11
C LEU A 122 2.48 11.94 8.98
N ALA A 123 2.10 11.67 7.72
CA ALA A 123 2.48 12.46 6.57
C ALA A 123 1.97 13.90 6.67
N GLY A 124 0.71 14.10 7.04
CA GLY A 124 0.12 15.42 7.26
C GLY A 124 0.86 16.20 8.36
N ASN A 125 1.12 15.56 9.50
CA ASN A 125 1.86 16.18 10.60
C ASN A 125 3.30 16.53 10.22
N TYR A 126 3.97 15.68 9.43
CA TYR A 126 5.32 15.95 8.92
C TYR A 126 5.33 17.19 8.04
N LEU A 127 4.43 17.29 7.07
CA LEU A 127 4.31 18.45 6.18
C LEU A 127 3.97 19.72 6.95
N ILE A 128 3.05 19.67 7.91
CA ILE A 128 2.69 20.80 8.77
C ILE A 128 3.90 21.26 9.60
N GLY A 129 4.60 20.33 10.22
CA GLY A 129 5.78 20.65 11.06
C GLY A 129 6.97 21.19 10.27
N LYS A 130 7.13 20.74 9.01
CA LYS A 130 8.25 21.13 8.15
C LYS A 130 8.06 22.50 7.50
N LEU A 131 6.82 22.90 7.19
CA LEU A 131 6.52 24.00 6.26
C LEU A 131 5.59 25.06 6.82
N SER A 132 4.75 24.76 7.81
CA SER A 132 3.62 25.60 8.20
C SER A 132 2.73 25.97 7.00
N PRO A 133 2.16 24.98 6.30
CA PRO A 133 1.45 25.20 5.05
C PRO A 133 0.16 25.99 5.24
N LYS A 134 -0.33 26.63 4.16
CA LYS A 134 -1.63 27.31 4.14
C LYS A 134 -2.77 26.33 3.93
N SER A 135 -2.58 25.35 3.02
CA SER A 135 -3.51 24.26 2.79
C SER A 135 -2.79 23.08 2.12
N GLY A 136 -3.44 21.93 2.14
CA GLY A 136 -2.91 20.70 1.56
C GLY A 136 -3.80 20.08 0.50
N MET A 137 -3.24 19.19 -0.30
CA MET A 137 -4.01 18.28 -1.13
C MET A 137 -3.39 16.88 -1.14
N CYS A 138 -4.25 15.86 -1.29
CA CYS A 138 -3.85 14.52 -1.65
C CYS A 138 -4.12 14.25 -3.13
N VAL A 139 -3.14 13.66 -3.82
CA VAL A 139 -3.31 13.15 -5.19
C VAL A 139 -3.55 11.66 -5.12
N ASP A 140 -4.75 11.25 -5.51
CA ASP A 140 -5.20 9.87 -5.55
C ASP A 140 -5.24 9.38 -7.00
N HIS A 141 -4.42 8.40 -7.33
CA HIS A 141 -4.31 7.86 -8.69
C HIS A 141 -5.35 6.75 -9.00
N TYR A 142 -6.33 6.55 -8.12
CA TYR A 142 -7.51 5.73 -8.40
C TYR A 142 -8.75 6.61 -8.57
N LEU A 143 -9.46 6.43 -9.69
CA LEU A 143 -10.72 7.11 -9.94
C LEU A 143 -11.88 6.54 -9.11
N HIS A 144 -11.74 5.31 -8.65
CA HIS A 144 -12.69 4.60 -7.78
C HIS A 144 -12.13 4.44 -6.37
N ASP A 145 -13.01 4.13 -5.42
CA ASP A 145 -12.59 3.95 -4.04
C ASP A 145 -11.65 2.74 -3.89
N HIS A 146 -10.54 3.03 -3.25
CA HIS A 146 -9.55 2.06 -2.79
C HIS A 146 -9.34 2.27 -1.29
N ILE A 147 -9.48 1.21 -0.50
CA ILE A 147 -9.50 1.30 0.97
C ILE A 147 -8.26 2.00 1.53
N CYS A 148 -7.05 1.54 1.14
CA CYS A 148 -5.81 2.15 1.64
C CYS A 148 -5.71 3.65 1.31
N HIS A 149 -6.13 4.05 0.09
CA HIS A 149 -6.10 5.46 -0.31
C HIS A 149 -7.11 6.30 0.46
N SER A 150 -8.28 5.75 0.74
CA SER A 150 -9.29 6.42 1.54
C SER A 150 -8.82 6.61 2.98
N ASP A 151 -8.19 5.59 3.56
CA ASP A 151 -7.62 5.65 4.91
C ASP A 151 -6.45 6.63 4.99
N ARG A 152 -5.53 6.61 4.01
CA ARG A 152 -4.41 7.58 3.91
C ARG A 152 -4.92 9.01 3.82
N TYR A 153 -5.91 9.26 2.95
CA TYR A 153 -6.53 10.59 2.84
C TYR A 153 -7.22 11.01 4.14
N GLN A 154 -8.00 10.14 4.75
CA GLN A 154 -8.68 10.42 6.02
C GLN A 154 -7.68 10.83 7.11
N GLY A 155 -6.56 10.11 7.23
CA GLY A 155 -5.51 10.46 8.18
C GLY A 155 -4.88 11.83 7.91
N PHE A 156 -4.61 12.13 6.65
CA PHE A 156 -4.08 13.44 6.22
C PHE A 156 -5.06 14.57 6.52
N GLU A 157 -6.34 14.40 6.17
CA GLU A 157 -7.42 15.35 6.44
C GLU A 157 -7.56 15.62 7.95
N GLN A 158 -7.51 14.57 8.78
CA GLN A 158 -7.52 14.73 10.24
C GLN A 158 -6.33 15.58 10.74
N ALA A 159 -5.12 15.34 10.23
CA ALA A 159 -3.95 16.11 10.64
C ALA A 159 -4.12 17.60 10.31
N PHE A 160 -4.56 17.92 9.09
CA PHE A 160 -4.80 19.29 8.67
C PHE A 160 -5.97 19.92 9.44
N GLY A 161 -7.07 19.21 9.61
CA GLY A 161 -8.25 19.66 10.34
C GLY A 161 -7.95 20.03 11.81
N THR A 162 -7.07 19.29 12.50
CA THR A 162 -6.66 19.62 13.88
C THR A 162 -5.94 20.98 13.99
N LYS A 163 -5.45 21.51 12.88
CA LYS A 163 -4.81 22.82 12.78
C LYS A 163 -5.71 23.89 12.15
N GLY A 164 -6.96 23.55 11.85
CA GLY A 164 -7.88 24.44 11.13
C GLY A 164 -7.47 24.68 9.68
N LEU A 165 -6.65 23.82 9.10
CA LEU A 165 -6.18 23.93 7.72
C LEU A 165 -7.10 23.10 6.79
N ARG A 166 -7.31 23.61 5.57
CA ARG A 166 -8.02 22.90 4.52
C ARG A 166 -7.12 21.84 3.88
N SER A 167 -7.72 20.69 3.53
CA SER A 167 -7.11 19.67 2.67
C SER A 167 -8.11 19.18 1.65
N ASP A 168 -7.65 18.93 0.44
CA ASP A 168 -8.49 18.45 -0.67
C ASP A 168 -7.99 17.08 -1.17
N ARG A 169 -8.87 16.32 -1.83
CA ARG A 169 -8.53 15.07 -2.52
C ARG A 169 -8.75 15.25 -4.02
N LEU A 170 -7.68 15.21 -4.78
CA LEU A 170 -7.70 15.23 -6.24
C LEU A 170 -7.55 13.80 -6.78
N ARG A 171 -8.58 13.28 -7.44
CA ARG A 171 -8.52 11.99 -8.13
C ARG A 171 -8.06 12.15 -9.56
N VAL A 172 -7.07 11.36 -9.95
CA VAL A 172 -6.45 11.41 -11.29
C VAL A 172 -6.40 10.01 -11.94
N PRO A 173 -6.41 9.90 -13.27
CA PRO A 173 -6.41 8.62 -13.97
C PRO A 173 -5.01 7.97 -13.96
N GLY A 174 -4.61 7.26 -12.91
CA GLY A 174 -3.26 6.75 -12.67
C GLY A 174 -2.65 5.88 -13.79
N GLY A 175 -3.45 5.42 -14.74
CA GLY A 175 -2.96 4.71 -15.94
C GLY A 175 -2.52 5.61 -17.09
N ASP A 176 -2.68 6.95 -16.98
CA ASP A 176 -2.28 7.96 -17.98
C ASP A 176 -1.44 9.04 -17.30
N ALA A 177 -0.12 8.88 -17.38
CA ALA A 177 0.83 9.77 -16.69
C ALA A 177 0.71 11.24 -17.15
N GLU A 178 0.46 11.48 -18.43
CA GLU A 178 0.33 12.85 -18.97
C GLU A 178 -0.98 13.52 -18.50
N ALA A 179 -2.10 12.79 -18.55
CA ALA A 179 -3.37 13.29 -18.04
C ALA A 179 -3.30 13.56 -16.52
N CYS A 180 -2.64 12.70 -15.76
CA CYS A 180 -2.38 12.92 -14.33
C CYS A 180 -1.60 14.22 -14.08
N ALA A 181 -0.48 14.41 -14.77
CA ALA A 181 0.35 15.59 -14.60
C ALA A 181 -0.39 16.88 -14.96
N ARG A 182 -1.18 16.88 -16.06
CA ARG A 182 -2.03 18.01 -16.43
C ARG A 182 -3.09 18.32 -15.36
N ALA A 183 -3.80 17.32 -14.86
CA ALA A 183 -4.83 17.51 -13.84
C ALA A 183 -4.24 18.10 -12.54
N VAL A 184 -3.05 17.63 -12.13
CA VAL A 184 -2.34 18.18 -10.98
C VAL A 184 -1.91 19.63 -11.21
N ALA A 185 -1.35 19.93 -12.40
CA ALA A 185 -0.92 21.29 -12.75
C ALA A 185 -2.08 22.28 -12.82
N GLU A 186 -3.19 21.91 -13.42
CA GLU A 186 -4.42 22.70 -13.49
C GLU A 186 -4.93 23.01 -12.06
N TYR A 187 -5.07 21.96 -11.25
CA TYR A 187 -5.53 22.13 -9.87
C TYR A 187 -4.64 23.06 -9.05
N LEU A 188 -3.31 22.88 -9.11
CA LEU A 188 -2.36 23.74 -8.38
C LEU A 188 -2.31 25.18 -8.91
N THR A 189 -2.62 25.39 -10.18
CA THR A 189 -2.73 26.74 -10.76
C THR A 189 -3.97 27.47 -10.26
N GLU A 190 -5.11 26.77 -10.22
CA GLU A 190 -6.38 27.32 -9.74
C GLU A 190 -6.42 27.50 -8.23
N ASN A 191 -5.66 26.69 -7.49
CA ASN A 191 -5.62 26.68 -6.02
C ASN A 191 -4.24 27.12 -5.51
N ALA A 192 -3.90 28.40 -5.71
CA ALA A 192 -2.59 28.98 -5.36
C ALA A 192 -2.24 28.88 -3.85
N GLY A 193 -3.20 28.64 -2.98
CA GLY A 193 -2.99 28.46 -1.55
C GLY A 193 -2.50 27.06 -1.16
N VAL A 194 -2.57 26.05 -2.06
CA VAL A 194 -2.10 24.68 -1.78
C VAL A 194 -0.57 24.65 -1.89
N ASP A 195 0.12 24.44 -0.80
CA ASP A 195 1.59 24.41 -0.70
C ASP A 195 2.13 23.12 -0.04
N ALA A 196 1.24 22.22 0.36
CA ALA A 196 1.56 20.86 0.81
C ALA A 196 0.83 19.82 -0.03
N VAL A 197 1.57 18.90 -0.65
CA VAL A 197 1.03 17.86 -1.52
C VAL A 197 1.44 16.49 -1.00
N LEU A 198 0.46 15.62 -0.77
CA LEU A 198 0.66 14.20 -0.47
C LEU A 198 0.17 13.36 -1.64
N THR A 199 1.03 12.54 -2.23
CA THR A 199 0.60 11.54 -3.22
C THR A 199 0.44 10.18 -2.55
N LEU A 200 -0.65 9.47 -2.87
CA LEU A 200 -1.04 8.24 -2.17
C LEU A 200 -0.35 6.98 -2.72
N GLY A 201 0.63 7.15 -3.62
CA GLY A 201 1.45 6.08 -4.18
C GLY A 201 2.28 6.57 -5.38
N PRO A 202 3.16 5.70 -5.93
CA PRO A 202 4.15 6.05 -6.94
C PRO A 202 3.62 6.70 -8.23
N PRO A 203 2.50 6.26 -8.83
CA PRO A 203 1.96 6.93 -10.03
C PRO A 203 1.58 8.39 -9.77
N GLY A 204 1.01 8.69 -8.61
CA GLY A 204 0.73 10.06 -8.20
C GLY A 204 2.00 10.88 -7.97
N ALA A 205 3.05 10.26 -7.43
CA ALA A 205 4.33 10.94 -7.18
C ALA A 205 4.96 11.43 -8.49
N GLN A 206 4.99 10.59 -9.52
CA GLN A 206 5.51 10.98 -10.83
C GLN A 206 4.68 12.12 -11.44
N ALA A 207 3.34 12.05 -11.33
CA ALA A 207 2.46 13.10 -11.82
C ALA A 207 2.75 14.47 -11.18
N VAL A 208 3.02 14.53 -9.87
CA VAL A 208 3.35 15.78 -9.17
C VAL A 208 4.72 16.31 -9.58
N ILE A 209 5.70 15.44 -9.80
CA ILE A 209 7.03 15.82 -10.33
C ILE A 209 6.89 16.42 -11.74
N ASP A 210 6.13 15.78 -12.61
CA ASP A 210 5.95 16.24 -13.98
C ASP A 210 5.09 17.51 -14.06
N ALA A 211 4.13 17.69 -13.17
CA ALA A 211 3.33 18.91 -13.07
C ALA A 211 4.19 20.16 -12.81
N ARG A 212 5.36 20.04 -12.15
CA ARG A 212 6.29 21.16 -11.96
C ARG A 212 6.75 21.79 -13.27
N LYS A 213 6.80 21.02 -14.37
CA LYS A 213 7.18 21.49 -15.70
C LYS A 213 6.04 22.25 -16.41
N LEU A 214 4.80 22.10 -15.91
CA LEU A 214 3.59 22.64 -16.54
C LEU A 214 3.06 23.89 -15.82
N VAL A 215 3.59 24.22 -14.62
CA VAL A 215 3.20 25.40 -13.84
C VAL A 215 4.28 26.47 -13.88
N PRO A 216 3.97 27.76 -13.56
CA PRO A 216 4.98 28.81 -13.43
C PRO A 216 6.08 28.44 -12.45
N HIS A 217 7.34 28.77 -12.75
CA HIS A 217 8.52 28.35 -11.97
C HIS A 217 8.50 28.89 -10.52
N GLU A 218 7.86 30.01 -10.29
CA GLU A 218 7.70 30.61 -8.96
C GLU A 218 6.72 29.83 -8.07
N ARG A 219 5.92 28.95 -8.64
CA ARG A 219 4.94 28.16 -7.92
C ARG A 219 5.65 27.02 -7.17
N GLN A 220 5.68 27.11 -5.85
CA GLN A 220 6.34 26.13 -4.98
C GLN A 220 5.33 25.38 -4.12
N TRP A 221 5.60 24.10 -3.89
CA TRP A 221 4.92 23.25 -2.91
C TRP A 221 5.88 22.19 -2.41
N ALA A 222 5.68 21.71 -1.17
CA ALA A 222 6.37 20.51 -0.72
C ALA A 222 5.57 19.27 -1.08
N HIS A 223 6.27 18.26 -1.53
CA HIS A 223 5.70 17.01 -1.97
C HIS A 223 6.19 15.86 -1.10
N MET A 224 5.25 15.13 -0.50
CA MET A 224 5.49 13.88 0.20
C MET A 224 4.72 12.75 -0.49
N THR A 225 5.21 11.53 -0.42
CA THR A 225 4.59 10.39 -1.10
C THR A 225 4.53 9.15 -0.23
N PHE A 226 3.96 8.10 -0.78
CA PHE A 226 3.98 6.74 -0.24
C PHE A 226 4.84 5.84 -1.10
N ASP A 227 5.34 4.80 -0.44
CA ASP A 227 6.19 3.73 -0.95
C ASP A 227 7.57 4.21 -1.39
N ILE A 228 8.48 3.27 -1.57
CA ILE A 228 9.87 3.60 -1.87
C ILE A 228 10.38 2.71 -3.00
N ALA A 229 10.94 3.39 -4.02
CA ALA A 229 11.62 2.80 -5.15
C ALA A 229 12.65 3.82 -5.65
N GLN A 230 13.43 3.50 -6.66
CA GLN A 230 14.47 4.39 -7.16
C GLN A 230 13.96 5.80 -7.51
N PRO A 231 12.79 6.01 -8.18
CA PRO A 231 12.30 7.36 -8.46
C PRO A 231 12.05 8.21 -7.21
N GLN A 232 11.59 7.60 -6.10
CA GLN A 232 11.38 8.31 -4.84
C GLN A 232 12.71 8.67 -4.18
N ILE A 233 13.71 7.77 -4.25
CA ILE A 233 15.08 8.04 -3.81
C ILE A 233 15.64 9.24 -4.56
N ASP A 234 15.57 9.24 -5.90
CA ASP A 234 16.06 10.32 -6.75
C ASP A 234 15.33 11.63 -6.45
N GLY A 235 14.00 11.59 -6.26
CA GLY A 235 13.19 12.74 -5.89
C GLY A 235 13.56 13.35 -4.53
N ILE A 236 13.90 12.51 -3.53
CA ILE A 236 14.38 13.00 -2.23
C ILE A 236 15.78 13.61 -2.36
N ARG A 237 16.65 12.99 -3.15
CA ARG A 237 18.01 13.51 -3.42
C ARG A 237 18.00 14.86 -4.17
N SER A 238 17.09 15.02 -5.14
CA SER A 238 16.92 16.28 -5.87
C SER A 238 16.19 17.38 -5.09
N GLY A 239 15.43 17.00 -4.05
CA GLY A 239 14.54 17.88 -3.30
C GLY A 239 13.14 18.05 -3.90
N ASP A 240 12.79 17.32 -4.95
CA ASP A 240 11.44 17.30 -5.51
C ASP A 240 10.44 16.61 -4.59
N ILE A 241 10.92 15.67 -3.78
CA ILE A 241 10.18 14.97 -2.72
C ILE A 241 10.85 15.28 -1.38
N VAL A 242 10.09 15.73 -0.40
CA VAL A 242 10.63 16.04 0.94
C VAL A 242 10.75 14.81 1.83
N ALA A 243 9.87 13.83 1.62
CA ALA A 243 9.88 12.54 2.34
C ALA A 243 8.94 11.55 1.65
N THR A 244 9.09 10.27 1.98
CA THR A 244 8.14 9.20 1.64
C THR A 244 7.78 8.38 2.87
N ILE A 245 6.59 7.75 2.84
CA ILE A 245 6.19 6.72 3.80
C ILE A 245 6.59 5.35 3.24
N ASP A 246 7.44 4.65 3.95
CA ASP A 246 7.81 3.27 3.65
C ASP A 246 6.80 2.30 4.29
N SER A 247 6.06 1.59 3.47
CA SER A 247 5.08 0.57 3.88
C SER A 247 5.73 -0.78 4.18
N GLN A 248 7.03 -0.94 3.93
CA GLN A 248 7.84 -2.14 4.15
C GLN A 248 7.24 -3.40 3.51
N GLN A 249 6.96 -3.34 2.22
CA GLN A 249 6.28 -4.38 1.45
C GLN A 249 7.00 -5.75 1.47
N TYR A 250 8.32 -5.79 1.57
CA TYR A 250 9.07 -7.02 1.76
C TYR A 250 8.64 -7.74 3.04
N LEU A 251 8.49 -7.00 4.15
CA LEU A 251 8.05 -7.57 5.42
C LEU A 251 6.62 -8.08 5.33
N GLN A 252 5.72 -7.41 4.61
CA GLN A 252 4.36 -7.91 4.41
C GLN A 252 4.37 -9.28 3.74
N GLY A 253 5.20 -9.47 2.72
CA GLY A 253 5.37 -10.76 2.06
C GLY A 253 6.01 -11.81 2.95
N TYR A 254 7.15 -11.47 3.58
CA TYR A 254 7.91 -12.42 4.40
C TYR A 254 7.12 -12.88 5.63
N LEU A 255 6.57 -11.93 6.39
CA LEU A 255 5.83 -12.24 7.62
C LEU A 255 4.53 -13.00 7.33
N SER A 256 3.87 -12.76 6.21
CA SER A 256 2.62 -13.47 5.90
C SER A 256 2.84 -14.98 5.72
N VAL A 257 3.91 -15.38 5.05
CA VAL A 257 4.29 -16.80 4.92
C VAL A 257 4.77 -17.36 6.25
N GLN A 258 5.63 -16.64 6.97
CA GLN A 258 6.11 -17.06 8.29
C GLN A 258 4.95 -17.32 9.26
N GLN A 259 4.01 -16.38 9.35
CA GLN A 259 2.89 -16.47 10.29
C GLN A 259 1.89 -17.56 9.87
N MET A 260 1.65 -17.74 8.56
CA MET A 260 0.83 -18.83 8.08
C MET A 260 1.46 -20.18 8.40
N TRP A 261 2.78 -20.31 8.23
CA TRP A 261 3.51 -21.52 8.62
C TRP A 261 3.44 -21.79 10.13
N LEU A 262 3.62 -20.76 10.97
CA LEU A 262 3.48 -20.89 12.43
C LEU A 262 2.07 -21.34 12.81
N HIS A 263 1.05 -20.84 12.15
CA HIS A 263 -0.33 -21.23 12.41
C HIS A 263 -0.58 -22.69 12.02
N VAL A 264 -0.26 -23.06 10.76
CA VAL A 264 -0.60 -24.38 10.22
C VAL A 264 0.30 -25.49 10.78
N ALA A 265 1.61 -25.26 10.90
CA ALA A 265 2.57 -26.26 11.31
C ALA A 265 2.74 -26.37 12.84
N GLN A 266 2.55 -25.27 13.57
CA GLN A 266 2.87 -25.18 15.00
C GLN A 266 1.65 -24.84 15.89
N GLY A 267 0.51 -24.46 15.31
CA GLY A 267 -0.70 -24.09 16.03
C GLY A 267 -0.65 -22.71 16.71
N PHE A 268 0.32 -21.84 16.34
CA PHE A 268 0.41 -20.48 16.88
C PHE A 268 -0.42 -19.51 16.06
N THR A 269 -1.07 -18.55 16.71
CA THR A 269 -1.80 -17.48 16.05
C THR A 269 -1.50 -16.18 16.78
N MET A 270 -1.30 -15.10 16.02
CA MET A 270 -1.12 -13.77 16.60
C MET A 270 -2.42 -13.30 17.25
N ALA A 271 -2.30 -12.62 18.38
CA ALA A 271 -3.45 -12.09 19.11
C ALA A 271 -3.99 -10.79 18.49
N ASP A 272 -3.18 -10.10 17.70
CA ASP A 272 -3.52 -8.80 17.09
C ASP A 272 -2.86 -8.64 15.71
N ASP A 273 -3.22 -7.60 14.98
CA ASP A 273 -2.65 -7.23 13.68
C ASP A 273 -1.15 -6.91 13.79
N ILE A 274 -0.41 -7.15 12.71
CA ILE A 274 1.02 -6.85 12.61
C ILE A 274 1.21 -5.66 11.66
N TYR A 275 1.62 -4.53 12.21
CA TYR A 275 1.90 -3.34 11.41
C TYR A 275 3.35 -3.31 10.92
N THR A 276 3.53 -3.23 9.59
CA THR A 276 4.84 -3.13 8.94
C THR A 276 5.28 -1.68 8.66
N GLY A 277 4.49 -0.71 9.01
CA GLY A 277 4.70 0.73 8.87
C GLY A 277 3.61 1.49 9.63
N PRO A 278 3.63 2.83 9.58
CA PRO A 278 4.43 3.68 8.69
C PRO A 278 5.85 3.98 9.20
N ALA A 279 6.82 4.10 8.28
CA ALA A 279 8.14 4.65 8.56
C ALA A 279 8.42 5.82 7.61
N ILE A 280 8.88 6.96 8.14
CA ILE A 280 9.26 8.11 7.31
C ILE A 280 10.69 7.93 6.80
N VAL A 281 10.86 8.10 5.49
CA VAL A 281 12.17 8.19 4.83
C VAL A 281 12.31 9.58 4.21
N ASP A 282 13.35 10.30 4.63
CA ASP A 282 13.73 11.63 4.14
C ASP A 282 15.23 11.73 3.93
N ALA A 283 15.73 12.92 3.62
CA ALA A 283 17.16 13.15 3.37
C ALA A 283 18.08 12.74 4.52
N SER A 284 17.58 12.62 5.74
CA SER A 284 18.40 12.27 6.91
C SER A 284 18.68 10.77 7.05
N ASN A 285 17.85 9.91 6.42
CA ASN A 285 17.96 8.45 6.54
C ASN A 285 17.88 7.71 5.18
N ILE A 286 17.94 8.45 4.08
CA ILE A 286 17.79 7.94 2.72
C ILE A 286 18.81 6.88 2.34
N ASP A 287 20.06 6.94 2.86
CA ASP A 287 21.13 6.03 2.49
C ASP A 287 20.81 4.57 2.83
N ALA A 288 20.22 4.33 4.01
CA ALA A 288 19.81 2.99 4.41
C ALA A 288 18.62 2.48 3.59
N ALA A 289 17.72 3.37 3.18
CA ALA A 289 16.59 3.04 2.33
C ALA A 289 17.05 2.71 0.90
N GLU A 290 17.97 3.48 0.34
CA GLU A 290 18.58 3.24 -0.98
C GLU A 290 19.31 1.89 -1.03
N ASP A 291 20.04 1.53 0.02
CA ASP A 291 20.66 0.20 0.10
C ASP A 291 19.58 -0.90 0.06
N GLY A 292 18.47 -0.72 0.77
CA GLY A 292 17.32 -1.64 0.72
C GLY A 292 16.73 -1.78 -0.68
N VAL A 293 16.57 -0.66 -1.40
CA VAL A 293 16.08 -0.66 -2.81
C VAL A 293 17.04 -1.41 -3.71
N ARG A 294 18.35 -1.15 -3.62
CA ARG A 294 19.37 -1.89 -4.42
C ARG A 294 19.36 -3.39 -4.15
N ARG A 295 19.06 -3.80 -2.94
CA ARG A 295 18.95 -5.21 -2.54
C ARG A 295 17.60 -5.84 -2.89
N GLY A 296 16.63 -5.06 -3.38
CA GLY A 296 15.27 -5.50 -3.71
C GLY A 296 14.44 -5.92 -2.47
N ILE A 297 14.67 -5.27 -1.33
CA ILE A 297 13.94 -5.49 -0.08
C ILE A 297 13.20 -4.23 0.41
N ARG A 298 13.18 -3.22 -0.42
CA ARG A 298 12.37 -1.99 -0.28
C ARG A 298 11.94 -1.49 -1.63
#